data_d1478eadcdb2d7869669319a3360c302
#
_entry.id   d1478eadcdb2d7869669319a3360c302
#
_cell.length_a   1.000
_cell.length_b   1.000
_cell.length_c   1.000
_cell.angle_alpha   90.00
_cell.angle_beta   90.00
_cell.angle_gamma   90.00
#
_symmetry.space_group_name_H-M   'P 1'
#
loop_
_entity.id
_entity.type
_entity.pdbx_description
1 polymer ?
#
loop_
_entity_poly.entity_id
_entity_poly.type
_entity_poly.pdbx_seq_one_letter_code
_entity_poly.pdbx_strand_id
1 'polypeptide(L)'
;MIEEIQKRPFVRPLFLWITGILCYAFLPTSLLLYVLGVLSALIFLFLGFSWGRGHAELRYDSRWIWGAVISVLIVCLAVEVCWYSDRRIALVNEPDSSLDLLATKAQYSLVNTFDRLRLSDEEKSILATLTLGYKKAMSRETKRRFSLAGVSHILAVSGFHVAVICGFLSFFCSFMPRWGIGRWVRYIILVGSLWGVVFITGLAPSAVRAALMLSLYLTGRALRRVTDGYNTLAAAAFCMLAYNPYYLFDVGFQLSYLAVFFILFLVPRFKEWIVVRNPLLAMPWEWITVSIAAQIGTALLCFYYFGQFSTVFLFTNLPVTLLAMFLIPFAFLWLGYPVDFCGYDWIQKIVEGLVHGMVRVVDVFSVMPYATITGRFSFFEMLGGYGFLVLCLIYMKIREPKVLLAALTLLLIISVKILIELFLIAGN
;
A
#
# COMPACT_ATOMS: atom_id res chain seq x y z
N MET A 1 25.74 1.72 6.66
CA MET A 1 24.50 2.50 7.01
C MET A 1 24.43 3.82 6.26
N ILE A 2 25.47 4.70 6.33
CA ILE A 2 25.45 6.02 5.65
C ILE A 2 25.36 5.85 4.13
N GLU A 3 26.09 4.94 3.52
CA GLU A 3 26.01 4.67 2.08
C GLU A 3 24.65 4.12 1.62
N GLU A 4 23.97 3.31 2.45
CA GLU A 4 22.63 2.82 2.13
C GLU A 4 21.59 3.94 2.19
N ILE A 5 21.73 4.88 3.13
CA ILE A 5 20.84 6.06 3.24
C ILE A 5 21.08 7.02 2.06
N GLN A 6 22.33 7.16 1.60
CA GLN A 6 22.66 7.98 0.42
C GLN A 6 22.06 7.41 -0.87
N LYS A 7 21.96 6.07 -0.97
CA LYS A 7 21.29 5.41 -2.11
C LYS A 7 19.75 5.61 -2.12
N ARG A 8 19.17 6.01 -0.97
CA ARG A 8 17.71 6.14 -0.77
C ARG A 8 17.34 7.54 -0.25
N PRO A 9 17.42 8.57 -1.10
CA PRO A 9 17.29 9.96 -0.68
C PRO A 9 15.95 10.31 -0.02
N PHE A 10 14.83 9.62 -0.35
CA PHE A 10 13.52 9.91 0.22
C PHE A 10 13.25 9.27 1.60
N VAL A 11 14.06 8.30 2.02
CA VAL A 11 13.85 7.62 3.31
C VAL A 11 14.02 8.59 4.49
N ARG A 12 15.08 9.41 4.48
CA ARG A 12 15.32 10.39 5.54
C ARG A 12 14.26 11.50 5.60
N PRO A 13 13.91 12.17 4.51
CA PRO A 13 12.81 13.13 4.50
C PRO A 13 11.49 12.55 4.98
N LEU A 14 11.15 11.32 4.61
CA LEU A 14 9.93 10.65 5.07
C LEU A 14 9.93 10.47 6.59
N PHE A 15 11.02 9.97 7.18
CA PHE A 15 11.11 9.82 8.64
C PHE A 15 10.95 11.15 9.38
N LEU A 16 11.59 12.20 8.89
CA LEU A 16 11.47 13.55 9.47
C LEU A 16 10.04 14.07 9.33
N TRP A 17 9.40 13.83 8.20
CA TRP A 17 8.01 14.22 7.95
C TRP A 17 7.04 13.52 8.90
N ILE A 18 7.19 12.20 9.05
CA ILE A 18 6.41 11.40 10.00
C ILE A 18 6.64 11.90 11.44
N THR A 19 7.88 12.20 11.81
CA THR A 19 8.19 12.77 13.13
C THR A 19 7.43 14.08 13.36
N GLY A 20 7.39 14.98 12.38
CA GLY A 20 6.63 16.22 12.47
C GLY A 20 5.12 16.00 12.66
N ILE A 21 4.54 15.04 11.91
CA ILE A 21 3.12 14.68 12.06
C ILE A 21 2.85 14.12 13.47
N LEU A 22 3.70 13.22 13.97
CA LEU A 22 3.55 12.64 15.31
C LEU A 22 3.74 13.71 16.40
N CYS A 23 4.70 14.62 16.26
CA CYS A 23 4.85 15.74 17.16
C CYS A 23 3.58 16.59 17.22
N TYR A 24 2.98 16.89 16.07
CA TYR A 24 1.72 17.64 16.02
C TYR A 24 0.56 16.89 16.68
N ALA A 25 0.48 15.56 16.48
CA ALA A 25 -0.61 14.75 16.98
C ALA A 25 -0.57 14.53 18.52
N PHE A 26 0.64 14.48 19.11
CA PHE A 26 0.80 14.08 20.51
C PHE A 26 1.29 15.22 21.44
N LEU A 27 1.81 16.30 20.91
CA LEU A 27 2.29 17.44 21.72
C LEU A 27 1.27 18.56 21.76
N PRO A 28 1.17 19.31 22.90
CA PRO A 28 0.34 20.49 22.97
C PRO A 28 0.76 21.53 21.91
N THR A 29 -0.19 22.05 21.17
CA THR A 29 0.06 23.01 20.06
C THR A 29 0.81 24.26 20.51
N SER A 30 0.58 24.74 21.74
CA SER A 30 1.30 25.88 22.33
C SER A 30 2.79 25.60 22.52
N LEU A 31 3.15 24.42 23.06
CA LEU A 31 4.54 23.99 23.23
C LEU A 31 5.22 23.83 21.87
N LEU A 32 4.51 23.22 20.90
CA LEU A 32 5.01 22.99 19.55
C LEU A 32 5.34 24.30 18.83
N LEU A 33 4.42 25.28 18.87
CA LEU A 33 4.64 26.62 18.27
C LEU A 33 5.81 27.35 18.93
N TYR A 34 5.96 27.23 20.27
CA TYR A 34 7.09 27.81 20.97
C TYR A 34 8.42 27.19 20.53
N VAL A 35 8.51 25.87 20.52
CA VAL A 35 9.72 25.13 20.10
C VAL A 35 10.07 25.46 18.64
N LEU A 36 9.09 25.47 17.75
CA LEU A 36 9.29 25.81 16.33
C LEU A 36 9.73 27.26 16.16
N GLY A 37 9.16 28.20 16.94
CA GLY A 37 9.57 29.61 16.95
C GLY A 37 11.02 29.79 17.39
N VAL A 38 11.44 29.12 18.47
CA VAL A 38 12.82 29.14 18.95
C VAL A 38 13.78 28.51 17.91
N LEU A 39 13.42 27.36 17.33
CA LEU A 39 14.25 26.69 16.32
C LEU A 39 14.40 27.56 15.07
N SER A 40 13.31 28.16 14.59
CA SER A 40 13.35 29.06 13.42
C SER A 40 14.20 30.31 13.69
N ALA A 41 14.11 30.90 14.89
CA ALA A 41 14.96 32.04 15.30
C ALA A 41 16.45 31.66 15.33
N LEU A 42 16.78 30.47 15.90
CA LEU A 42 18.16 29.96 15.91
C LEU A 42 18.69 29.70 14.50
N ILE A 43 17.87 29.16 13.61
CA ILE A 43 18.23 28.96 12.20
C ILE A 43 18.49 30.32 11.52
N PHE A 44 17.63 31.30 11.76
CA PHE A 44 17.76 32.65 11.18
C PHE A 44 19.04 33.35 11.65
N LEU A 45 19.33 33.27 12.95
CA LEU A 45 20.57 33.78 13.54
C LEU A 45 21.80 33.09 12.94
N PHE A 46 21.75 31.77 12.79
CA PHE A 46 22.84 31.00 12.17
C PHE A 46 23.05 31.36 10.70
N LEU A 47 21.98 31.52 9.92
CA LEU A 47 22.07 31.93 8.51
C LEU A 47 22.62 33.34 8.38
N GLY A 48 22.17 34.27 9.24
CA GLY A 48 22.70 35.65 9.28
C GLY A 48 24.19 35.69 9.64
N PHE A 49 24.62 34.89 10.61
CA PHE A 49 26.02 34.77 11.02
C PHE A 49 26.91 34.12 9.92
N SER A 50 26.39 33.11 9.22
CA SER A 50 27.10 32.44 8.13
C SER A 50 27.21 33.29 6.86
N TRP A 51 26.21 34.17 6.61
CA TRP A 51 26.23 35.12 5.47
C TRP A 51 27.31 36.19 5.60
N GLY A 52 27.54 36.67 6.82
CA GLY A 52 28.56 37.72 7.09
C GLY A 52 30.01 37.25 6.99
N ARG A 53 30.25 35.93 6.97
CA ARG A 53 31.61 35.37 6.85
C ARG A 53 31.76 34.71 5.46
N GLY A 54 32.15 35.49 4.48
CA GLY A 54 32.33 35.07 3.08
C GLY A 54 33.51 34.12 2.86
N HIS A 55 33.43 32.83 3.25
CA HIS A 55 34.55 31.90 3.12
C HIS A 55 34.19 30.54 2.57
N ALA A 56 34.92 30.12 1.52
CA ALA A 56 34.79 28.84 0.88
C ALA A 56 35.17 27.64 1.80
N GLU A 57 36.08 27.87 2.75
CA GLU A 57 36.56 26.85 3.71
C GLU A 57 35.48 26.40 4.72
N LEU A 58 34.65 27.33 5.18
CA LEU A 58 33.54 27.02 6.09
C LEU A 58 32.44 26.14 5.46
N ARG A 59 32.36 26.05 4.15
CA ARG A 59 31.35 25.26 3.48
C ARG A 59 31.53 23.74 3.65
N TYR A 60 32.74 23.25 3.83
CA TYR A 60 32.98 21.81 3.97
C TYR A 60 32.72 21.32 5.40
N ASP A 61 33.23 22.05 6.40
CA ASP A 61 33.08 21.70 7.82
C ASP A 61 31.66 21.94 8.35
N SER A 62 30.87 22.78 7.70
CA SER A 62 29.49 23.11 8.12
C SER A 62 28.39 22.24 7.48
N ARG A 63 28.73 21.18 6.71
CA ARG A 63 27.76 20.28 6.07
C ARG A 63 26.78 19.63 7.05
N TRP A 64 27.23 19.27 8.23
CA TRP A 64 26.37 18.67 9.25
C TRP A 64 25.33 19.67 9.77
N ILE A 65 25.68 20.97 9.85
CA ILE A 65 24.78 22.05 10.27
C ILE A 65 23.68 22.23 9.21
N TRP A 66 24.04 22.27 7.92
CA TRP A 66 23.06 22.31 6.84
C TRP A 66 22.13 21.10 6.87
N GLY A 67 22.67 19.92 7.16
CA GLY A 67 21.89 18.71 7.33
C GLY A 67 20.89 18.81 8.50
N ALA A 68 21.31 19.40 9.62
CA ALA A 68 20.45 19.66 10.77
C ALA A 68 19.37 20.71 10.46
N VAL A 69 19.75 21.82 9.83
CA VAL A 69 18.82 22.88 9.42
C VAL A 69 17.73 22.34 8.49
N ILE A 70 18.11 21.60 7.44
CA ILE A 70 17.15 20.99 6.52
C ILE A 70 16.25 19.99 7.25
N SER A 71 16.78 19.21 8.19
CA SER A 71 15.99 18.27 8.97
C SER A 71 14.93 18.98 9.82
N VAL A 72 15.30 20.05 10.50
CA VAL A 72 14.36 20.87 11.28
C VAL A 72 13.32 21.52 10.37
N LEU A 73 13.73 22.07 9.23
CA LEU A 73 12.79 22.65 8.25
C LEU A 73 11.75 21.64 7.76
N ILE A 74 12.15 20.41 7.49
CA ILE A 74 11.21 19.34 7.07
C ILE A 74 10.20 19.06 8.18
N VAL A 75 10.63 18.97 9.44
CA VAL A 75 9.75 18.74 10.59
C VAL A 75 8.80 19.95 10.77
N CYS A 76 9.30 21.19 10.68
CA CYS A 76 8.48 22.39 10.76
C CYS A 76 7.41 22.45 9.66
N LEU A 77 7.79 22.16 8.41
CA LEU A 77 6.86 22.10 7.29
C LEU A 77 5.77 21.02 7.49
N ALA A 78 6.14 19.85 8.03
CA ALA A 78 5.16 18.80 8.33
C ALA A 78 4.14 19.26 9.36
N VAL A 79 4.58 19.96 10.43
CA VAL A 79 3.69 20.53 11.46
C VAL A 79 2.79 21.62 10.87
N GLU A 80 3.33 22.49 10.03
CA GLU A 80 2.57 23.55 9.37
C GLU A 80 1.49 22.97 8.44
N VAL A 81 1.81 21.93 7.68
CA VAL A 81 0.84 21.22 6.84
C VAL A 81 -0.27 20.57 7.68
N CYS A 82 0.05 19.98 8.85
CA CYS A 82 -0.96 19.46 9.77
C CYS A 82 -1.89 20.56 10.26
N TRP A 83 -1.33 21.68 10.73
CA TRP A 83 -2.10 22.82 11.22
C TRP A 83 -2.99 23.43 10.13
N TYR A 84 -2.46 23.56 8.90
CA TYR A 84 -3.23 24.03 7.75
C TYR A 84 -4.37 23.07 7.40
N SER A 85 -4.11 21.76 7.43
CA SER A 85 -5.10 20.72 7.16
C SER A 85 -6.23 20.75 8.17
N ASP A 86 -5.94 20.94 9.47
CA ASP A 86 -6.96 21.10 10.52
C ASP A 86 -7.87 22.29 10.25
N ARG A 87 -7.28 23.43 9.93
CA ARG A 87 -8.05 24.63 9.60
C ARG A 87 -8.91 24.44 8.34
N ARG A 88 -8.36 23.78 7.35
CA ARG A 88 -9.10 23.47 6.12
C ARG A 88 -10.30 22.59 6.41
N ILE A 89 -10.15 21.52 7.18
CA ILE A 89 -11.25 20.63 7.59
C ILE A 89 -12.30 21.40 8.41
N ALA A 90 -11.89 22.30 9.30
CA ALA A 90 -12.80 23.09 10.12
C ALA A 90 -13.58 24.16 9.33
N LEU A 91 -13.00 24.69 8.24
CA LEU A 91 -13.60 25.77 7.45
C LEU A 91 -14.42 25.28 6.27
N VAL A 92 -14.19 24.03 5.84
CA VAL A 92 -14.72 23.52 4.58
C VAL A 92 -15.55 22.28 4.84
N ASN A 93 -16.89 22.49 4.97
CA ASN A 93 -17.88 21.49 4.58
C ASN A 93 -17.94 21.47 3.04
N GLU A 94 -16.82 21.12 2.36
CA GLU A 94 -16.87 21.06 0.90
C GLU A 94 -17.66 19.83 0.45
N PRO A 95 -18.63 20.02 -0.46
CA PRO A 95 -19.15 18.92 -1.25
C PRO A 95 -17.99 18.30 -2.03
N ASP A 96 -18.10 17.00 -2.33
CA ASP A 96 -17.16 16.25 -3.15
C ASP A 96 -16.65 17.12 -4.31
N SER A 97 -15.34 17.09 -4.54
CA SER A 97 -14.78 17.90 -5.63
C SER A 97 -15.49 17.59 -6.94
N SER A 98 -15.56 18.54 -7.87
CA SER A 98 -16.17 18.32 -9.18
C SER A 98 -15.58 17.10 -9.90
N LEU A 99 -14.31 16.78 -9.62
CA LEU A 99 -13.63 15.58 -10.14
C LEU A 99 -14.18 14.30 -9.50
N ASP A 100 -14.43 14.29 -8.19
CA ASP A 100 -15.00 13.12 -7.49
C ASP A 100 -16.43 12.83 -8.00
N LEU A 101 -17.22 13.88 -8.25
CA LEU A 101 -18.55 13.75 -8.81
C LEU A 101 -18.52 13.18 -10.23
N LEU A 102 -17.59 13.65 -11.08
CA LEU A 102 -17.40 13.15 -12.44
C LEU A 102 -16.93 11.69 -12.43
N ALA A 103 -15.97 11.36 -11.56
CA ALA A 103 -15.46 10.00 -11.41
C ALA A 103 -16.58 9.05 -10.96
N THR A 104 -17.39 9.45 -9.98
CA THR A 104 -18.53 8.66 -9.49
C THR A 104 -19.60 8.48 -10.58
N LYS A 105 -19.90 9.51 -11.37
CA LYS A 105 -20.84 9.39 -12.50
C LYS A 105 -20.31 8.44 -13.58
N ALA A 106 -19.04 8.55 -13.95
CA ALA A 106 -18.40 7.65 -14.91
C ALA A 106 -18.43 6.19 -14.41
N GLN A 107 -18.08 5.97 -13.14
CA GLN A 107 -18.13 4.67 -12.49
C GLN A 107 -19.54 4.07 -12.56
N TYR A 108 -20.56 4.84 -12.19
CA TYR A 108 -21.96 4.38 -12.20
C TYR A 108 -22.45 4.02 -13.61
N SER A 109 -22.11 4.83 -14.60
CA SER A 109 -22.43 4.53 -16.02
C SER A 109 -21.82 3.21 -16.49
N LEU A 110 -20.58 2.94 -16.11
CA LEU A 110 -19.90 1.67 -16.46
C LEU A 110 -20.50 0.47 -15.71
N VAL A 111 -20.88 0.65 -14.45
CA VAL A 111 -21.53 -0.43 -13.65
C VAL A 111 -22.84 -0.88 -14.33
N ASN A 112 -23.65 0.04 -14.82
CA ASN A 112 -24.90 -0.28 -15.52
C ASN A 112 -24.65 -1.08 -16.83
N THR A 113 -23.48 -0.98 -17.42
CA THR A 113 -23.13 -1.77 -18.61
C THR A 113 -23.06 -3.27 -18.29
N PHE A 114 -22.70 -3.66 -17.05
CA PHE A 114 -22.64 -5.05 -16.62
C PHE A 114 -24.00 -5.76 -16.59
N ASP A 115 -25.13 -5.02 -16.69
CA ASP A 115 -26.46 -5.62 -16.80
C ASP A 115 -26.65 -6.41 -18.12
N ARG A 116 -25.77 -6.20 -19.09
CA ARG A 116 -25.74 -6.99 -20.35
C ARG A 116 -25.15 -8.39 -20.17
N LEU A 117 -24.41 -8.62 -19.06
CA LEU A 117 -23.81 -9.95 -18.77
C LEU A 117 -24.87 -10.90 -18.21
N ARG A 118 -24.74 -12.18 -18.55
CA ARG A 118 -25.60 -13.27 -18.04
C ARG A 118 -25.08 -13.77 -16.69
N LEU A 119 -24.98 -12.86 -15.73
CA LEU A 119 -24.51 -13.12 -14.37
C LEU A 119 -25.64 -12.85 -13.37
N SER A 120 -25.60 -13.55 -12.24
CA SER A 120 -26.47 -13.22 -11.11
C SER A 120 -26.16 -11.83 -10.55
N ASP A 121 -27.07 -11.23 -9.81
CA ASP A 121 -26.86 -9.89 -9.22
C ASP A 121 -25.68 -9.88 -8.25
N GLU A 122 -25.44 -10.99 -7.57
CA GLU A 122 -24.27 -11.15 -6.71
C GLU A 122 -22.97 -11.15 -7.54
N GLU A 123 -22.88 -11.92 -8.60
CA GLU A 123 -21.72 -12.00 -9.48
C GLU A 123 -21.44 -10.66 -10.16
N LYS A 124 -22.49 -9.94 -10.60
CA LYS A 124 -22.36 -8.57 -11.13
C LYS A 124 -21.79 -7.62 -10.08
N SER A 125 -22.25 -7.72 -8.83
CA SER A 125 -21.76 -6.88 -7.74
C SER A 125 -20.29 -7.14 -7.42
N ILE A 126 -19.86 -8.40 -7.48
CA ILE A 126 -18.47 -8.81 -7.33
C ILE A 126 -17.62 -8.26 -8.48
N LEU A 127 -18.07 -8.45 -9.73
CA LEU A 127 -17.37 -7.92 -10.90
C LEU A 127 -17.23 -6.40 -10.85
N ALA A 128 -18.32 -5.68 -10.54
CA ALA A 128 -18.30 -4.22 -10.39
C ALA A 128 -17.35 -3.75 -9.29
N THR A 129 -17.28 -4.50 -8.19
CA THR A 129 -16.38 -4.17 -7.07
C THR A 129 -14.92 -4.42 -7.46
N LEU A 130 -14.62 -5.52 -8.12
CA LEU A 130 -13.26 -5.90 -8.53
C LEU A 130 -12.71 -4.99 -9.62
N THR A 131 -13.52 -4.64 -10.61
CA THR A 131 -13.06 -3.88 -11.78
C THR A 131 -13.17 -2.37 -11.58
N LEU A 132 -14.30 -1.92 -11.07
CA LEU A 132 -14.64 -0.50 -10.96
C LEU A 132 -14.61 0.03 -9.52
N GLY A 133 -14.37 -0.82 -8.51
CA GLY A 133 -14.36 -0.40 -7.11
C GLY A 133 -15.73 -0.07 -6.53
N TYR A 134 -16.82 -0.43 -7.22
CA TYR A 134 -18.19 -0.10 -6.82
C TYR A 134 -18.71 -1.07 -5.75
N LYS A 135 -18.60 -0.67 -4.48
CA LYS A 135 -18.95 -1.51 -3.31
C LYS A 135 -20.41 -1.42 -2.85
N LYS A 136 -21.18 -0.45 -3.38
CA LYS A 136 -22.54 -0.16 -2.87
C LYS A 136 -23.52 -1.32 -3.13
N ALA A 137 -23.37 -2.05 -4.24
CA ALA A 137 -24.26 -3.15 -4.60
C ALA A 137 -23.93 -4.47 -3.87
N MET A 138 -22.81 -4.56 -3.15
CA MET A 138 -22.35 -5.81 -2.55
C MET A 138 -23.05 -6.10 -1.22
N SER A 139 -23.64 -7.31 -1.09
CA SER A 139 -24.30 -7.77 0.12
C SER A 139 -23.33 -7.95 1.30
N ARG A 140 -23.86 -7.87 2.54
CA ARG A 140 -23.08 -8.15 3.75
C ARG A 140 -22.60 -9.60 3.78
N GLU A 141 -23.42 -10.53 3.28
CA GLU A 141 -23.10 -11.96 3.24
C GLU A 141 -21.95 -12.24 2.28
N THR A 142 -21.95 -11.66 1.09
CA THR A 142 -20.85 -11.77 0.13
C THR A 142 -19.55 -11.23 0.73
N LYS A 143 -19.59 -10.05 1.38
CA LYS A 143 -18.40 -9.51 2.07
C LYS A 143 -17.89 -10.45 3.16
N ARG A 144 -18.79 -11.08 3.93
CA ARG A 144 -18.45 -12.05 4.97
C ARG A 144 -17.77 -13.28 4.37
N ARG A 145 -18.32 -13.88 3.29
CA ARG A 145 -17.71 -15.05 2.62
C ARG A 145 -16.27 -14.75 2.15
N PHE A 146 -16.07 -13.62 1.50
CA PHE A 146 -14.72 -13.19 1.09
C PHE A 146 -13.79 -12.96 2.29
N SER A 147 -14.33 -12.49 3.42
CA SER A 147 -13.57 -12.30 4.66
C SER A 147 -13.17 -13.63 5.28
N LEU A 148 -14.08 -14.58 5.38
CA LEU A 148 -13.82 -15.94 5.87
C LEU A 148 -12.77 -16.65 5.02
N ALA A 149 -12.87 -16.53 3.70
CA ALA A 149 -11.89 -17.06 2.75
C ALA A 149 -10.53 -16.33 2.78
N GLY A 150 -10.39 -15.20 3.49
CA GLY A 150 -9.14 -14.45 3.63
C GLY A 150 -8.77 -13.58 2.43
N VAL A 151 -9.72 -13.33 1.53
CA VAL A 151 -9.50 -12.57 0.29
C VAL A 151 -10.26 -11.25 0.23
N SER A 152 -10.65 -10.69 1.37
CA SER A 152 -11.32 -9.38 1.46
C SER A 152 -10.54 -8.25 0.80
N HIS A 153 -9.21 -8.33 0.79
CA HIS A 153 -8.35 -7.32 0.18
C HIS A 153 -8.53 -7.24 -1.35
N ILE A 154 -9.03 -8.29 -1.98
CA ILE A 154 -9.33 -8.33 -3.42
C ILE A 154 -10.62 -7.54 -3.72
N LEU A 155 -11.60 -7.50 -2.79
CA LEU A 155 -12.81 -6.70 -2.93
C LEU A 155 -12.58 -5.17 -2.87
N ALA A 156 -11.40 -4.73 -2.54
CA ALA A 156 -11.00 -3.34 -2.73
C ALA A 156 -10.12 -3.26 -3.96
N VAL A 157 -10.30 -2.26 -4.80
CA VAL A 157 -9.33 -1.99 -5.87
C VAL A 157 -7.97 -1.80 -5.20
N SER A 158 -7.10 -2.79 -5.36
CA SER A 158 -5.83 -2.88 -4.64
C SER A 158 -4.65 -2.55 -5.56
N GLY A 159 -3.48 -2.44 -4.96
CA GLY A 159 -2.23 -2.31 -5.73
C GLY A 159 -2.03 -3.44 -6.75
N PHE A 160 -2.52 -4.65 -6.45
CA PHE A 160 -2.50 -5.77 -7.37
C PHE A 160 -3.31 -5.49 -8.64
N HIS A 161 -4.52 -4.96 -8.54
CA HIS A 161 -5.38 -4.61 -9.69
C HIS A 161 -4.69 -3.61 -10.62
N VAL A 162 -4.14 -2.55 -10.04
CA VAL A 162 -3.42 -1.52 -10.80
C VAL A 162 -2.14 -2.08 -11.44
N ALA A 163 -1.42 -2.95 -10.73
CA ALA A 163 -0.23 -3.62 -11.25
C ALA A 163 -0.55 -4.60 -12.41
N VAL A 164 -1.65 -5.35 -12.31
CA VAL A 164 -2.13 -6.25 -13.38
C VAL A 164 -2.45 -5.47 -14.64
N ILE A 165 -3.19 -4.36 -14.53
CA ILE A 165 -3.52 -3.51 -15.66
C ILE A 165 -2.24 -2.89 -16.26
N CYS A 166 -1.33 -2.40 -15.41
CA CYS A 166 -0.04 -1.88 -15.87
C CYS A 166 0.79 -2.93 -16.62
N GLY A 167 0.82 -4.17 -16.09
CA GLY A 167 1.48 -5.31 -16.73
C GLY A 167 0.89 -5.65 -18.09
N PHE A 168 -0.44 -5.74 -18.15
CA PHE A 168 -1.19 -6.00 -19.37
C PHE A 168 -0.90 -4.91 -20.45
N LEU A 169 -1.03 -3.65 -20.09
CA LEU A 169 -0.73 -2.54 -21.01
C LEU A 169 0.75 -2.51 -21.39
N SER A 170 1.66 -2.82 -20.46
CA SER A 170 3.10 -2.92 -20.74
C SER A 170 3.42 -4.01 -21.76
N PHE A 171 2.67 -5.13 -21.72
CA PHE A 171 2.79 -6.19 -22.71
C PHE A 171 2.41 -5.68 -24.10
N PHE A 172 1.28 -5.00 -24.27
CA PHE A 172 0.88 -4.40 -25.55
C PHE A 172 1.82 -3.29 -26.00
N CYS A 173 2.40 -2.52 -25.09
CA CYS A 173 3.40 -1.52 -25.42
C CYS A 173 4.82 -2.11 -25.61
N SER A 174 4.99 -3.43 -25.55
CA SER A 174 6.33 -4.05 -25.64
C SER A 174 6.99 -3.90 -27.01
N PHE A 175 6.17 -3.77 -28.07
CA PHE A 175 6.63 -3.51 -29.44
C PHE A 175 7.18 -2.09 -29.63
N MET A 176 6.85 -1.15 -28.74
CA MET A 176 7.35 0.22 -28.84
C MET A 176 8.85 0.29 -28.52
N PRO A 177 9.63 1.11 -29.26
CA PRO A 177 11.04 1.29 -28.99
C PRO A 177 11.29 1.74 -27.54
N ARG A 178 12.32 1.14 -26.90
CA ARG A 178 12.74 1.50 -25.52
C ARG A 178 13.70 2.68 -25.46
N TRP A 179 13.92 3.37 -26.58
CA TRP A 179 14.82 4.51 -26.74
C TRP A 179 14.09 5.73 -27.30
N GLY A 180 14.72 6.89 -27.24
CA GLY A 180 14.22 8.12 -27.85
C GLY A 180 12.79 8.46 -27.48
N ILE A 181 12.00 8.89 -28.46
CA ILE A 181 10.60 9.31 -28.33
C ILE A 181 9.70 8.12 -27.92
N GLY A 182 9.94 6.91 -28.45
CA GLY A 182 9.11 5.73 -28.14
C GLY A 182 9.07 5.41 -26.66
N ARG A 183 10.17 5.63 -25.92
CA ARG A 183 10.21 5.49 -24.47
C ARG A 183 9.25 6.45 -23.75
N TRP A 184 9.21 7.71 -24.17
CA TRP A 184 8.34 8.73 -23.56
C TRP A 184 6.88 8.50 -23.93
N VAL A 185 6.59 8.10 -25.17
CA VAL A 185 5.23 7.72 -25.59
C VAL A 185 4.73 6.54 -24.75
N ARG A 186 5.53 5.49 -24.62
CA ARG A 186 5.21 4.36 -23.75
C ARG A 186 4.96 4.79 -22.29
N TYR A 187 5.81 5.67 -21.75
CA TYR A 187 5.65 6.19 -20.39
C TYR A 187 4.33 6.94 -20.24
N ILE A 188 4.00 7.84 -21.15
CA ILE A 188 2.77 8.64 -21.12
C ILE A 188 1.54 7.72 -21.22
N ILE A 189 1.55 6.72 -22.12
CA ILE A 189 0.45 5.76 -22.24
C ILE A 189 0.26 5.00 -20.93
N LEU A 190 1.32 4.45 -20.34
CA LEU A 190 1.22 3.65 -19.12
C LEU A 190 0.74 4.50 -17.94
N VAL A 191 1.34 5.65 -17.70
CA VAL A 191 0.96 6.53 -16.59
C VAL A 191 -0.44 7.10 -16.81
N GLY A 192 -0.76 7.56 -18.02
CA GLY A 192 -2.11 8.05 -18.37
C GLY A 192 -3.18 6.99 -18.17
N SER A 193 -2.93 5.75 -18.59
CA SER A 193 -3.86 4.63 -18.37
C SER A 193 -4.02 4.28 -16.89
N LEU A 194 -2.94 4.30 -16.11
CA LEU A 194 -3.02 4.06 -14.65
C LEU A 194 -3.93 5.08 -13.97
N TRP A 195 -3.75 6.37 -14.26
CA TRP A 195 -4.60 7.42 -13.71
C TRP A 195 -6.02 7.41 -14.29
N GLY A 196 -6.19 6.99 -15.54
CA GLY A 196 -7.51 6.72 -16.13
C GLY A 196 -8.27 5.64 -15.37
N VAL A 197 -7.61 4.54 -15.02
CA VAL A 197 -8.21 3.47 -14.19
C VAL A 197 -8.55 3.99 -12.79
N VAL A 198 -7.66 4.75 -12.16
CA VAL A 198 -7.91 5.37 -10.85
C VAL A 198 -9.15 6.28 -10.91
N PHE A 199 -9.30 7.05 -11.97
CA PHE A 199 -10.47 7.91 -12.20
C PHE A 199 -11.76 7.08 -12.34
N ILE A 200 -11.75 6.04 -13.18
CA ILE A 200 -12.90 5.16 -13.41
C ILE A 200 -13.28 4.38 -12.13
N THR A 201 -12.31 4.06 -11.27
CA THR A 201 -12.56 3.40 -9.98
C THR A 201 -13.03 4.36 -8.87
N GLY A 202 -13.41 5.57 -9.22
CA GLY A 202 -13.93 6.56 -8.27
C GLY A 202 -12.84 7.10 -7.33
N LEU A 203 -11.61 7.25 -7.81
CA LEU A 203 -10.46 7.78 -7.04
C LEU A 203 -10.21 7.02 -5.71
N ALA A 204 -10.48 5.71 -5.70
CA ALA A 204 -10.30 4.88 -4.51
C ALA A 204 -8.90 5.08 -3.90
N PRO A 205 -8.77 5.38 -2.58
CA PRO A 205 -7.47 5.71 -1.97
C PRO A 205 -6.39 4.63 -2.17
N SER A 206 -6.79 3.36 -2.20
CA SER A 206 -5.89 2.22 -2.47
C SER A 206 -5.36 2.22 -3.91
N ALA A 207 -6.20 2.59 -4.89
CA ALA A 207 -5.81 2.69 -6.28
C ALA A 207 -4.88 3.91 -6.51
N VAL A 208 -5.19 5.05 -5.88
CA VAL A 208 -4.34 6.25 -5.91
C VAL A 208 -2.94 5.94 -5.40
N ARG A 209 -2.82 5.24 -4.24
CA ARG A 209 -1.51 4.83 -3.70
C ARG A 209 -0.72 3.99 -4.68
N ALA A 210 -1.35 2.98 -5.25
CA ALA A 210 -0.70 2.08 -6.19
C ALA A 210 -0.28 2.80 -7.49
N ALA A 211 -1.15 3.63 -8.03
CA ALA A 211 -0.85 4.42 -9.23
C ALA A 211 0.31 5.39 -8.98
N LEU A 212 0.37 6.04 -7.82
CA LEU A 212 1.47 6.92 -7.44
C LEU A 212 2.80 6.15 -7.35
N MET A 213 2.82 5.00 -6.64
CA MET A 213 4.02 4.15 -6.54
C MET A 213 4.50 3.69 -7.92
N LEU A 214 3.58 3.20 -8.77
CA LEU A 214 3.92 2.74 -10.11
C LEU A 214 4.34 3.89 -11.02
N SER A 215 3.71 5.07 -10.91
CA SER A 215 4.10 6.25 -11.69
C SER A 215 5.52 6.69 -11.36
N LEU A 216 5.89 6.73 -10.07
CA LEU A 216 7.26 7.06 -9.64
C LEU A 216 8.27 6.00 -10.13
N TYR A 217 7.92 4.72 -10.06
CA TYR A 217 8.74 3.65 -10.59
C TYR A 217 8.95 3.78 -12.11
N LEU A 218 7.87 3.99 -12.86
CA LEU A 218 7.92 4.18 -14.32
C LEU A 218 8.69 5.44 -14.70
N THR A 219 8.55 6.53 -13.93
CA THR A 219 9.32 7.78 -14.11
C THR A 219 10.83 7.51 -13.97
N GLY A 220 11.24 6.80 -12.93
CA GLY A 220 12.64 6.42 -12.75
C GLY A 220 13.18 5.61 -13.93
N ARG A 221 12.40 4.65 -14.44
CA ARG A 221 12.75 3.88 -15.64
C ARG A 221 12.79 4.74 -16.91
N ALA A 222 11.85 5.65 -17.08
CA ALA A 222 11.83 6.57 -18.21
C ALA A 222 13.04 7.51 -18.21
N LEU A 223 13.50 7.91 -17.04
CA LEU A 223 14.72 8.72 -16.84
C LEU A 223 16.03 7.89 -16.89
N ARG A 224 15.95 6.59 -17.13
CA ARG A 224 17.10 5.65 -17.10
C ARG A 224 17.86 5.66 -15.77
N ARG A 225 17.15 5.89 -14.68
CA ARG A 225 17.71 5.82 -13.33
C ARG A 225 17.52 4.41 -12.77
N VAL A 226 18.47 3.98 -11.93
CA VAL A 226 18.28 2.77 -11.12
C VAL A 226 17.15 3.04 -10.13
N THR A 227 16.06 2.27 -10.24
CA THR A 227 14.91 2.41 -9.35
C THR A 227 15.09 1.45 -8.17
N ASP A 228 15.22 2.02 -6.97
CA ASP A 228 15.16 1.25 -5.72
C ASP A 228 13.73 1.23 -5.20
N GLY A 229 13.21 0.03 -4.89
CA GLY A 229 11.82 -0.16 -4.44
C GLY A 229 11.54 0.55 -3.12
N TYR A 230 12.49 0.55 -2.18
CA TYR A 230 12.33 1.23 -0.89
C TYR A 230 12.31 2.75 -1.05
N ASN A 231 13.14 3.28 -1.94
CA ASN A 231 13.15 4.71 -2.22
C ASN A 231 11.86 5.15 -2.91
N THR A 232 11.34 4.35 -3.84
CA THR A 232 10.06 4.59 -4.51
C THR A 232 8.90 4.55 -3.51
N LEU A 233 8.90 3.56 -2.60
CA LEU A 233 7.91 3.45 -1.51
C LEU A 233 7.96 4.68 -0.59
N ALA A 234 9.17 5.10 -0.18
CA ALA A 234 9.36 6.27 0.67
C ALA A 234 8.93 7.57 -0.02
N ALA A 235 9.26 7.74 -1.30
CA ALA A 235 8.83 8.90 -2.09
C ALA A 235 7.31 8.98 -2.22
N ALA A 236 6.65 7.84 -2.49
CA ALA A 236 5.20 7.78 -2.58
C ALA A 236 4.53 8.10 -1.23
N ALA A 237 5.05 7.54 -0.12
CA ALA A 237 4.57 7.86 1.22
C ALA A 237 4.73 9.34 1.54
N PHE A 238 5.89 9.92 1.25
CA PHE A 238 6.17 11.33 1.46
C PHE A 238 5.17 12.22 0.70
N CYS A 239 4.95 11.96 -0.60
CA CYS A 239 3.99 12.72 -1.41
C CYS A 239 2.56 12.63 -0.85
N MET A 240 2.14 11.43 -0.43
CA MET A 240 0.80 11.25 0.14
C MET A 240 0.63 11.97 1.48
N LEU A 241 1.61 11.86 2.36
CA LEU A 241 1.59 12.52 3.67
C LEU A 241 1.79 14.03 3.58
N ALA A 242 2.46 14.52 2.53
CA ALA A 242 2.53 15.95 2.23
C ALA A 242 1.20 16.51 1.72
N TYR A 243 0.42 15.69 0.99
CA TYR A 243 -0.92 16.08 0.54
C TYR A 243 -1.94 16.05 1.69
N ASN A 244 -1.93 14.98 2.48
CA ASN A 244 -2.80 14.83 3.65
C ASN A 244 -2.08 14.05 4.76
N PRO A 245 -1.66 14.72 5.84
CA PRO A 245 -0.92 14.09 6.95
C PRO A 245 -1.75 13.03 7.70
N TYR A 246 -3.09 13.13 7.69
CA TYR A 246 -3.97 12.18 8.37
C TYR A 246 -3.98 10.80 7.75
N TYR A 247 -3.48 10.62 6.53
CA TYR A 247 -3.27 9.29 5.96
C TYR A 247 -2.34 8.42 6.79
N LEU A 248 -1.44 9.00 7.61
CA LEU A 248 -0.59 8.24 8.53
C LEU A 248 -1.42 7.36 9.49
N PHE A 249 -2.60 7.83 9.89
CA PHE A 249 -3.51 7.15 10.80
C PHE A 249 -4.58 6.33 10.08
N ASP A 250 -4.63 6.39 8.76
CA ASP A 250 -5.55 5.57 7.95
C ASP A 250 -5.09 4.12 7.90
N VAL A 251 -6.01 3.21 8.26
CA VAL A 251 -5.73 1.77 8.29
C VAL A 251 -5.32 1.23 6.93
N GLY A 252 -5.97 1.70 5.86
CA GLY A 252 -5.65 1.27 4.50
C GLY A 252 -4.27 1.74 4.06
N PHE A 253 -3.84 2.93 4.47
CA PHE A 253 -2.49 3.43 4.24
C PHE A 253 -1.46 2.55 4.97
N GLN A 254 -1.65 2.32 6.27
CA GLN A 254 -0.74 1.51 7.08
C GLN A 254 -0.58 0.09 6.51
N LEU A 255 -1.70 -0.60 6.22
CA LEU A 255 -1.69 -1.95 5.66
C LEU A 255 -1.00 -2.01 4.29
N SER A 256 -1.28 -1.03 3.42
CA SER A 256 -0.71 -1.00 2.07
C SER A 256 0.81 -0.80 2.09
N TYR A 257 1.31 0.17 2.88
CA TYR A 257 2.75 0.45 2.95
C TYR A 257 3.52 -0.65 3.67
N LEU A 258 2.95 -1.23 4.74
CA LEU A 258 3.55 -2.38 5.41
C LEU A 258 3.61 -3.61 4.51
N ALA A 259 2.52 -3.93 3.81
CA ALA A 259 2.52 -5.05 2.87
C ALA A 259 3.64 -4.92 1.84
N VAL A 260 3.75 -3.77 1.16
CA VAL A 260 4.79 -3.54 0.15
C VAL A 260 6.19 -3.56 0.77
N PHE A 261 6.38 -2.96 1.95
CA PHE A 261 7.66 -2.99 2.65
C PHE A 261 8.12 -4.43 2.95
N PHE A 262 7.23 -5.26 3.51
CA PHE A 262 7.56 -6.65 3.82
C PHE A 262 7.73 -7.52 2.56
N ILE A 263 6.99 -7.26 1.49
CA ILE A 263 7.22 -7.91 0.19
C ILE A 263 8.62 -7.59 -0.32
N LEU A 264 9.01 -6.31 -0.36
CA LEU A 264 10.35 -5.90 -0.80
C LEU A 264 11.47 -6.47 0.07
N PHE A 265 11.19 -6.70 1.35
CA PHE A 265 12.19 -7.18 2.30
C PHE A 265 12.29 -8.71 2.32
N LEU A 266 11.17 -9.43 2.37
CA LEU A 266 11.15 -10.89 2.60
C LEU A 266 11.23 -11.71 1.31
N VAL A 267 10.57 -11.27 0.21
CA VAL A 267 10.51 -12.06 -1.03
C VAL A 267 11.89 -12.39 -1.60
N PRO A 268 12.87 -11.45 -1.68
CA PRO A 268 14.20 -11.78 -2.13
C PRO A 268 14.86 -12.87 -1.26
N ARG A 269 14.68 -12.80 0.07
CA ARG A 269 15.23 -13.79 1.01
C ARG A 269 14.62 -15.17 0.88
N PHE A 270 13.29 -15.23 0.72
CA PHE A 270 12.60 -16.51 0.47
C PHE A 270 13.07 -17.17 -0.83
N LYS A 271 13.34 -16.38 -1.86
CA LYS A 271 13.91 -16.87 -3.13
C LYS A 271 15.35 -17.36 -2.99
N GLU A 272 16.13 -16.77 -2.09
CA GLU A 272 17.50 -17.24 -1.76
C GLU A 272 17.48 -18.54 -0.95
N TRP A 273 16.52 -18.72 -0.03
CA TRP A 273 16.41 -19.92 0.80
C TRP A 273 15.92 -21.14 0.02
N ILE A 274 14.97 -20.94 -0.89
CA ILE A 274 14.39 -22.02 -1.70
C ILE A 274 14.50 -21.62 -3.17
N VAL A 275 15.51 -22.17 -3.82
CA VAL A 275 15.75 -21.93 -5.26
C VAL A 275 14.92 -22.92 -6.08
N VAL A 276 13.83 -22.45 -6.65
CA VAL A 276 12.99 -23.24 -7.56
C VAL A 276 13.53 -23.12 -8.97
N ARG A 277 14.14 -24.22 -9.48
CA ARG A 277 14.75 -24.27 -10.81
C ARG A 277 13.75 -24.51 -11.94
N ASN A 278 12.62 -25.15 -11.63
CA ASN A 278 11.59 -25.44 -12.63
C ASN A 278 10.75 -24.16 -12.89
N PRO A 279 10.69 -23.64 -14.12
CA PRO A 279 9.97 -22.43 -14.46
C PRO A 279 8.45 -22.54 -14.22
N LEU A 280 7.86 -23.73 -14.35
CA LEU A 280 6.45 -23.96 -14.06
C LEU A 280 6.11 -23.85 -12.56
N LEU A 281 7.04 -24.17 -11.68
CA LEU A 281 6.88 -24.05 -10.23
C LEU A 281 7.37 -22.70 -9.70
N ALA A 282 8.22 -21.99 -10.43
CA ALA A 282 8.77 -20.71 -10.02
C ALA A 282 7.69 -19.64 -9.89
N MET A 283 6.73 -19.59 -10.80
CA MET A 283 5.63 -18.61 -10.77
C MET A 283 4.68 -18.82 -9.56
N PRO A 284 4.12 -20.02 -9.31
CA PRO A 284 3.36 -20.26 -8.08
C PRO A 284 4.16 -19.99 -6.81
N TRP A 285 5.44 -20.36 -6.78
CA TRP A 285 6.34 -20.09 -5.66
C TRP A 285 6.49 -18.59 -5.39
N GLU A 286 6.64 -17.79 -6.44
CA GLU A 286 6.69 -16.34 -6.29
C GLU A 286 5.40 -15.77 -5.68
N TRP A 287 4.25 -16.24 -6.12
CA TRP A 287 2.96 -15.80 -5.56
C TRP A 287 2.78 -16.21 -4.10
N ILE A 288 3.19 -17.42 -3.75
CA ILE A 288 3.18 -17.91 -2.37
C ILE A 288 4.09 -17.03 -1.49
N THR A 289 5.32 -16.75 -1.94
CA THR A 289 6.27 -15.91 -1.18
C THR A 289 5.77 -14.48 -1.00
N VAL A 290 5.16 -13.89 -2.03
CA VAL A 290 4.54 -12.56 -1.95
C VAL A 290 3.37 -12.56 -0.96
N SER A 291 2.49 -13.58 -1.01
CA SER A 291 1.36 -13.70 -0.10
C SER A 291 1.80 -13.86 1.36
N ILE A 292 2.78 -14.71 1.63
CA ILE A 292 3.34 -14.91 2.97
C ILE A 292 4.01 -13.63 3.48
N ALA A 293 4.82 -12.98 2.64
CA ALA A 293 5.50 -11.75 3.03
C ALA A 293 4.53 -10.62 3.37
N ALA A 294 3.50 -10.41 2.55
CA ALA A 294 2.45 -9.44 2.82
C ALA A 294 1.71 -9.75 4.12
N GLN A 295 1.37 -11.04 4.33
CA GLN A 295 0.63 -11.47 5.51
C GLN A 295 1.44 -11.31 6.80
N ILE A 296 2.74 -11.65 6.80
CA ILE A 296 3.63 -11.40 7.96
C ILE A 296 3.63 -9.92 8.32
N GLY A 297 3.70 -9.04 7.31
CA GLY A 297 3.71 -7.60 7.53
C GLY A 297 2.40 -7.04 8.07
N THR A 298 1.26 -7.59 7.65
CA THR A 298 -0.06 -7.01 7.93
C THR A 298 -0.85 -7.74 9.03
N ALA A 299 -0.48 -8.98 9.39
CA ALA A 299 -1.25 -9.81 10.31
C ALA A 299 -1.53 -9.14 11.65
N LEU A 300 -0.52 -8.54 12.28
CA LEU A 300 -0.66 -7.90 13.59
C LEU A 300 -1.63 -6.71 13.56
N LEU A 301 -1.57 -5.89 12.50
CA LEU A 301 -2.52 -4.81 12.27
C LEU A 301 -3.93 -5.34 11.98
N CYS A 302 -4.05 -6.42 11.22
CA CYS A 302 -5.34 -7.05 10.95
C CYS A 302 -5.99 -7.56 12.24
N PHE A 303 -5.23 -8.21 13.13
CA PHE A 303 -5.74 -8.61 14.45
C PHE A 303 -6.14 -7.43 15.32
N TYR A 304 -5.34 -6.36 15.31
CA TYR A 304 -5.64 -5.15 16.08
C TYR A 304 -6.92 -4.45 15.61
N TYR A 305 -7.06 -4.21 14.29
CA TYR A 305 -8.17 -3.45 13.75
C TYR A 305 -9.44 -4.28 13.50
N PHE A 306 -9.30 -5.50 12.99
CA PHE A 306 -10.43 -6.31 12.53
C PHE A 306 -10.78 -7.47 13.46
N GLY A 307 -9.90 -7.85 14.39
CA GLY A 307 -10.13 -8.93 15.34
C GLY A 307 -10.28 -10.31 14.68
N GLN A 308 -9.79 -10.49 13.48
CA GLN A 308 -9.89 -11.78 12.76
C GLN A 308 -8.73 -11.98 11.80
N PHE A 309 -8.36 -13.24 11.62
CA PHE A 309 -7.31 -13.69 10.72
C PHE A 309 -7.75 -14.97 10.02
N SER A 310 -7.64 -15.00 8.70
CA SER A 310 -7.97 -16.22 7.93
C SER A 310 -6.80 -17.19 7.94
N THR A 311 -7.05 -18.45 8.27
CA THR A 311 -6.06 -19.53 8.23
C THR A 311 -5.91 -20.13 6.83
N VAL A 312 -6.98 -20.07 6.03
CA VAL A 312 -7.03 -20.60 4.67
C VAL A 312 -6.54 -19.63 3.60
N PHE A 313 -6.11 -18.42 4.01
CA PHE A 313 -5.74 -17.32 3.10
C PHE A 313 -4.76 -17.76 1.99
N LEU A 314 -3.79 -18.60 2.32
CA LEU A 314 -2.75 -19.01 1.37
C LEU A 314 -3.33 -19.86 0.24
N PHE A 315 -4.22 -20.80 0.60
CA PHE A 315 -4.85 -21.69 -0.35
C PHE A 315 -5.90 -20.99 -1.20
N THR A 316 -6.63 -20.04 -0.62
CA THR A 316 -7.64 -19.24 -1.33
C THR A 316 -7.00 -18.16 -2.19
N ASN A 317 -5.97 -17.50 -1.68
CA ASN A 317 -5.36 -16.35 -2.36
C ASN A 317 -4.74 -16.75 -3.70
N LEU A 318 -4.11 -17.91 -3.80
CA LEU A 318 -3.47 -18.38 -5.03
C LEU A 318 -4.46 -18.50 -6.21
N PRO A 319 -5.55 -19.30 -6.14
CA PRO A 319 -6.50 -19.42 -7.24
C PRO A 319 -7.30 -18.13 -7.47
N VAL A 320 -7.69 -17.40 -6.43
CA VAL A 320 -8.45 -16.15 -6.59
C VAL A 320 -7.60 -15.06 -7.25
N THR A 321 -6.32 -14.94 -6.88
CA THR A 321 -5.39 -14.00 -7.53
C THR A 321 -5.16 -14.38 -8.99
N LEU A 322 -5.04 -15.68 -9.31
CA LEU A 322 -4.91 -16.16 -10.69
C LEU A 322 -6.15 -15.78 -11.52
N LEU A 323 -7.34 -16.05 -11.00
CA LEU A 323 -8.60 -15.68 -11.67
C LEU A 323 -8.71 -14.16 -11.84
N ALA A 324 -8.39 -13.38 -10.80
CA ALA A 324 -8.43 -11.93 -10.86
C ALA A 324 -7.41 -11.35 -11.87
N MET A 325 -6.24 -11.97 -12.02
CA MET A 325 -5.21 -11.56 -12.98
C MET A 325 -5.72 -11.61 -14.43
N PHE A 326 -6.59 -12.55 -14.76
CA PHE A 326 -7.24 -12.62 -16.06
C PHE A 326 -8.55 -11.83 -16.10
N LEU A 327 -9.37 -11.92 -15.05
CA LEU A 327 -10.67 -11.26 -14.99
C LEU A 327 -10.57 -9.76 -15.22
N ILE A 328 -9.63 -9.09 -14.53
CA ILE A 328 -9.51 -7.63 -14.58
C ILE A 328 -9.22 -7.12 -15.99
N PRO A 329 -8.18 -7.60 -16.71
CA PRO A 329 -7.92 -7.18 -18.08
C PRO A 329 -9.06 -7.52 -19.05
N PHE A 330 -9.62 -8.73 -18.95
CA PHE A 330 -10.72 -9.13 -19.83
C PHE A 330 -12.00 -8.34 -19.59
N ALA A 331 -12.29 -7.96 -18.34
CA ALA A 331 -13.43 -7.10 -18.03
C ALA A 331 -13.25 -5.68 -18.58
N PHE A 332 -12.06 -5.08 -18.46
CA PHE A 332 -11.77 -3.79 -19.07
C PHE A 332 -11.78 -3.87 -20.61
N LEU A 333 -11.28 -4.96 -21.17
CA LEU A 333 -11.36 -5.20 -22.61
C LEU A 333 -12.83 -5.29 -23.06
N TRP A 334 -13.66 -6.05 -22.35
CA TRP A 334 -15.09 -6.20 -22.64
C TRP A 334 -15.84 -4.86 -22.54
N LEU A 335 -15.54 -4.04 -21.53
CA LEU A 335 -16.14 -2.69 -21.37
C LEU A 335 -15.78 -1.76 -22.53
N GLY A 336 -14.59 -1.87 -23.10
CA GLY A 336 -14.12 -1.03 -24.21
C GLY A 336 -14.37 -1.62 -25.60
N TYR A 337 -14.83 -2.87 -25.69
CA TYR A 337 -15.01 -3.56 -26.98
C TYR A 337 -16.41 -3.29 -27.55
N PRO A 338 -16.51 -2.87 -28.84
CA PRO A 338 -17.82 -2.61 -29.46
C PRO A 338 -18.68 -3.86 -29.55
N VAL A 339 -19.97 -3.73 -29.22
CA VAL A 339 -20.93 -4.85 -29.14
C VAL A 339 -21.10 -5.55 -30.49
N ASP A 340 -21.03 -4.79 -31.60
CA ASP A 340 -21.26 -5.29 -32.95
C ASP A 340 -20.01 -5.96 -33.56
N PHE A 341 -18.90 -6.02 -32.87
CA PHE A 341 -17.65 -6.57 -33.38
C PHE A 341 -17.56 -8.09 -33.16
N CYS A 342 -16.98 -8.78 -34.14
CA CYS A 342 -16.73 -10.22 -34.06
C CYS A 342 -15.86 -10.56 -32.85
N GLY A 343 -16.32 -11.51 -32.01
CA GLY A 343 -15.59 -11.93 -30.81
C GLY A 343 -16.11 -11.36 -29.50
N TYR A 344 -17.07 -10.42 -29.51
CA TYR A 344 -17.69 -9.87 -28.28
C TYR A 344 -18.24 -10.99 -27.37
N ASP A 345 -18.98 -11.96 -27.94
CA ASP A 345 -19.55 -13.08 -27.20
C ASP A 345 -18.49 -13.97 -26.56
N TRP A 346 -17.32 -14.11 -27.18
CA TRP A 346 -16.23 -14.88 -26.62
C TRP A 346 -15.63 -14.19 -25.39
N ILE A 347 -15.38 -12.87 -25.46
CA ILE A 347 -14.86 -12.10 -24.34
C ILE A 347 -15.88 -12.12 -23.19
N GLN A 348 -17.18 -11.98 -23.52
CA GLN A 348 -18.27 -12.08 -22.56
C GLN A 348 -18.25 -13.42 -21.81
N LYS A 349 -18.21 -14.54 -22.52
CA LYS A 349 -18.17 -15.89 -21.93
C LYS A 349 -16.94 -16.10 -21.05
N ILE A 350 -15.78 -15.54 -21.45
CA ILE A 350 -14.57 -15.60 -20.63
C ILE A 350 -14.78 -14.85 -19.32
N VAL A 351 -15.31 -13.62 -19.37
CA VAL A 351 -15.59 -12.81 -18.17
C VAL A 351 -16.59 -13.52 -17.25
N GLU A 352 -17.69 -14.02 -17.80
CA GLU A 352 -18.73 -14.76 -17.05
C GLU A 352 -18.12 -16.00 -16.39
N GLY A 353 -17.34 -16.78 -17.13
CA GLY A 353 -16.69 -18.01 -16.60
C GLY A 353 -15.67 -17.71 -15.48
N LEU A 354 -14.89 -16.63 -15.62
CA LEU A 354 -13.91 -16.23 -14.60
C LEU A 354 -14.58 -15.74 -13.31
N VAL A 355 -15.67 -14.98 -13.40
CA VAL A 355 -16.45 -14.54 -12.23
C VAL A 355 -17.06 -15.75 -11.54
N HIS A 356 -17.72 -16.64 -12.30
CA HIS A 356 -18.31 -17.84 -11.76
C HIS A 356 -17.27 -18.75 -11.07
N GLY A 357 -16.10 -18.94 -11.69
CA GLY A 357 -14.98 -19.67 -11.09
C GLY A 357 -14.50 -19.03 -9.79
N MET A 358 -14.41 -17.71 -9.74
CA MET A 358 -13.98 -17.00 -8.53
C MET A 358 -14.96 -17.16 -7.38
N VAL A 359 -16.27 -17.02 -7.65
CA VAL A 359 -17.33 -17.20 -6.63
C VAL A 359 -17.27 -18.63 -6.08
N ARG A 360 -17.16 -19.64 -6.95
CA ARG A 360 -17.04 -21.06 -6.52
C ARG A 360 -15.83 -21.29 -5.61
N VAL A 361 -14.67 -20.75 -5.96
CA VAL A 361 -13.47 -20.87 -5.13
C VAL A 361 -13.71 -20.26 -3.75
N VAL A 362 -14.26 -19.05 -3.69
CA VAL A 362 -14.53 -18.37 -2.42
C VAL A 362 -15.55 -19.15 -1.59
N ASP A 363 -16.61 -19.68 -2.20
CA ASP A 363 -17.64 -20.47 -1.52
C ASP A 363 -17.03 -21.72 -0.87
N VAL A 364 -16.23 -22.49 -1.61
CA VAL A 364 -15.57 -23.70 -1.09
C VAL A 364 -14.71 -23.38 0.15
N PHE A 365 -13.90 -22.33 0.09
CA PHE A 365 -13.00 -22.01 1.19
C PHE A 365 -13.68 -21.27 2.34
N SER A 366 -14.79 -20.56 2.10
CA SER A 366 -15.54 -19.86 3.14
C SER A 366 -16.29 -20.80 4.11
N VAL A 367 -16.60 -22.01 3.68
CA VAL A 367 -17.32 -23.03 4.48
C VAL A 367 -16.36 -23.96 5.22
N MET A 368 -15.05 -23.87 4.99
CA MET A 368 -14.07 -24.73 5.67
C MET A 368 -14.09 -24.51 7.18
N PRO A 369 -14.07 -25.59 7.98
CA PRO A 369 -13.96 -25.47 9.43
C PRO A 369 -12.64 -24.76 9.80
N TYR A 370 -12.70 -23.90 10.82
CA TYR A 370 -11.54 -23.12 11.28
C TYR A 370 -10.93 -22.18 10.22
N ALA A 371 -11.72 -21.77 9.21
CA ALA A 371 -11.26 -20.85 8.18
C ALA A 371 -10.74 -19.49 8.75
N THR A 372 -11.17 -19.13 9.96
CA THR A 372 -10.73 -17.90 10.63
C THR A 372 -10.46 -18.14 12.11
N ILE A 373 -9.41 -17.49 12.60
CA ILE A 373 -9.14 -17.31 14.03
C ILE A 373 -9.63 -15.92 14.41
N THR A 374 -10.46 -15.83 15.45
CA THR A 374 -10.94 -14.58 16.01
C THR A 374 -10.17 -14.25 17.29
N GLY A 375 -9.82 -13.01 17.48
CA GLY A 375 -9.11 -12.49 18.64
C GLY A 375 -8.78 -11.03 18.42
N ARG A 376 -8.61 -10.26 19.48
CA ARG A 376 -8.22 -8.86 19.38
C ARG A 376 -6.91 -8.65 20.14
N PHE A 377 -5.93 -8.08 19.44
CA PHE A 377 -4.73 -7.60 20.10
C PHE A 377 -4.97 -6.20 20.67
N SER A 378 -4.44 -5.97 21.85
CA SER A 378 -4.29 -4.62 22.38
C SER A 378 -3.20 -3.87 21.60
N PHE A 379 -3.19 -2.54 21.71
CA PHE A 379 -2.15 -1.71 21.10
C PHE A 379 -0.72 -2.15 21.49
N PHE A 380 -0.52 -2.51 22.76
CA PHE A 380 0.79 -2.94 23.25
C PHE A 380 1.21 -4.31 22.70
N GLU A 381 0.28 -5.24 22.52
CA GLU A 381 0.56 -6.54 21.90
C GLU A 381 0.91 -6.41 20.43
N MET A 382 0.19 -5.56 19.71
CA MET A 382 0.50 -5.24 18.32
C MET A 382 1.90 -4.61 18.22
N LEU A 383 2.21 -3.61 19.05
CA LEU A 383 3.51 -2.94 19.06
C LEU A 383 4.65 -3.90 19.44
N GLY A 384 4.43 -4.71 20.47
CA GLY A 384 5.39 -5.74 20.89
C GLY A 384 5.61 -6.80 19.79
N GLY A 385 4.54 -7.22 19.10
CA GLY A 385 4.64 -8.12 17.96
C GLY A 385 5.48 -7.54 16.81
N TYR A 386 5.30 -6.27 16.47
CA TYR A 386 6.19 -5.61 15.50
C TYR A 386 7.62 -5.46 16.03
N GLY A 387 7.79 -5.17 17.33
CA GLY A 387 9.11 -5.16 17.98
C GLY A 387 9.80 -6.52 17.84
N PHE A 388 9.08 -7.62 18.10
CA PHE A 388 9.58 -8.98 17.88
C PHE A 388 9.98 -9.22 16.43
N LEU A 389 9.13 -8.85 15.45
CA LEU A 389 9.46 -8.98 14.04
C LEU A 389 10.72 -8.20 13.67
N VAL A 390 10.86 -6.96 14.14
CA VAL A 390 12.06 -6.13 13.89
C VAL A 390 13.31 -6.78 14.48
N LEU A 391 13.24 -7.29 15.71
CA LEU A 391 14.37 -8.01 16.34
C LEU A 391 14.73 -9.28 15.56
N CYS A 392 13.75 -10.05 15.06
CA CYS A 392 14.00 -11.18 14.18
C CYS A 392 14.70 -10.77 12.88
N LEU A 393 14.27 -9.67 12.25
CA LEU A 393 14.90 -9.14 11.04
C LEU A 393 16.33 -8.65 11.28
N ILE A 394 16.59 -8.03 12.43
CA ILE A 394 17.93 -7.62 12.86
C ILE A 394 18.80 -8.86 13.11
N TYR A 395 18.27 -9.88 13.79
CA TYR A 395 18.98 -11.13 14.04
C TYR A 395 19.37 -11.85 12.74
N MET A 396 18.48 -11.88 11.75
CA MET A 396 18.79 -12.45 10.43
C MET A 396 19.98 -11.78 9.74
N LYS A 397 20.21 -10.49 10.02
CA LYS A 397 21.32 -9.71 9.45
C LYS A 397 22.61 -9.83 10.28
N ILE A 398 22.51 -9.69 11.60
CA ILE A 398 23.67 -9.55 12.50
C ILE A 398 24.09 -10.89 13.09
N ARG A 399 23.14 -11.83 13.28
CA ARG A 399 23.32 -13.16 13.90
C ARG A 399 23.89 -13.14 15.32
N GLU A 400 23.67 -12.04 16.05
CA GLU A 400 24.12 -11.91 17.45
C GLU A 400 23.15 -12.60 18.39
N PRO A 401 23.62 -13.53 19.28
CA PRO A 401 22.75 -14.26 20.21
C PRO A 401 21.93 -13.36 21.14
N LYS A 402 22.48 -12.20 21.52
CA LYS A 402 21.79 -11.21 22.38
C LYS A 402 20.53 -10.66 21.73
N VAL A 403 20.51 -10.48 20.41
CA VAL A 403 19.35 -10.01 19.67
C VAL A 403 18.26 -11.09 19.65
N LEU A 404 18.64 -12.35 19.47
CA LEU A 404 17.72 -13.48 19.54
C LEU A 404 17.10 -13.59 20.92
N LEU A 405 17.93 -13.47 21.98
CA LEU A 405 17.46 -13.51 23.35
C LEU A 405 16.45 -12.38 23.63
N ALA A 406 16.75 -11.16 23.17
CA ALA A 406 15.81 -10.02 23.28
C ALA A 406 14.49 -10.28 22.54
N ALA A 407 14.53 -10.90 21.35
CA ALA A 407 13.33 -11.27 20.63
C ALA A 407 12.49 -12.31 21.38
N LEU A 408 13.14 -13.37 21.90
CA LEU A 408 12.47 -14.43 22.64
C LEU A 408 11.89 -13.93 23.97
N THR A 409 12.60 -13.06 24.70
CA THR A 409 12.09 -12.43 25.94
C THR A 409 10.87 -11.56 25.67
N LEU A 410 10.89 -10.77 24.59
CA LEU A 410 9.73 -9.96 24.19
C LEU A 410 8.53 -10.84 23.82
N LEU A 411 8.75 -11.91 23.06
CA LEU A 411 7.70 -12.88 22.72
C LEU A 411 7.12 -13.54 23.99
N LEU A 412 7.97 -13.93 24.93
CA LEU A 412 7.54 -14.51 26.21
C LEU A 412 6.67 -13.53 27.01
N ILE A 413 7.07 -12.27 27.11
CA ILE A 413 6.31 -11.23 27.81
C ILE A 413 4.91 -11.08 27.20
N ILE A 414 4.83 -11.01 25.88
CA ILE A 414 3.55 -10.90 25.16
C ILE A 414 2.68 -12.15 25.42
N SER A 415 3.27 -13.34 25.30
CA SER A 415 2.56 -14.62 25.51
C SER A 415 2.02 -14.76 26.93
N VAL A 416 2.83 -14.41 27.94
CA VAL A 416 2.41 -14.44 29.35
C VAL A 416 1.26 -13.45 29.58
N LYS A 417 1.34 -12.24 29.03
CA LYS A 417 0.26 -11.26 29.15
C LYS A 417 -1.05 -11.79 28.55
N ILE A 418 -1.01 -12.34 27.32
CA ILE A 418 -2.19 -12.93 26.66
C ILE A 418 -2.77 -14.08 27.50
N LEU A 419 -1.91 -14.91 28.07
CA LEU A 419 -2.33 -16.03 28.90
C LEU A 419 -3.04 -15.56 30.18
N ILE A 420 -2.53 -14.52 30.85
CA ILE A 420 -3.16 -13.90 32.02
C ILE A 420 -4.54 -13.31 31.65
N GLU A 421 -4.65 -12.60 30.55
CA GLU A 421 -5.93 -12.04 30.08
C GLU A 421 -6.96 -13.15 29.79
N LEU A 422 -6.55 -14.24 29.14
CA LEU A 422 -7.41 -15.40 28.88
C LEU A 422 -7.88 -16.06 30.18
N PHE A 423 -6.99 -16.18 31.19
CA PHE A 423 -7.33 -16.74 32.52
C PHE A 423 -8.33 -15.87 33.27
N LEU A 424 -8.17 -14.55 33.19
CA LEU A 424 -9.09 -13.59 33.81
C LEU A 424 -10.47 -13.59 33.15
N ILE A 425 -10.54 -13.79 31.84
CA ILE A 425 -11.81 -13.89 31.10
C ILE A 425 -12.50 -15.22 31.35
N ALA A 426 -11.76 -16.32 31.49
CA ALA A 426 -12.30 -17.66 31.76
C ALA A 426 -12.77 -17.85 33.21
N GLY A 427 -12.31 -17.01 34.14
CA GLY A 427 -12.66 -17.05 35.57
C GLY A 427 -13.86 -16.16 35.94
N ASN A 428 -14.36 -15.35 35.00
CA ASN A 428 -15.60 -14.57 35.12
C ASN A 428 -16.70 -15.21 34.26
#